data_3556142e9cf00d4fa210d47d675892e6
#
_entry.id   3556142e9cf00d4fa210d47d675892e6
#
_cell.length_a   1.000
_cell.length_b   1.000
_cell.length_c   1.000
_cell.angle_alpha   90.00
_cell.angle_beta   90.00
_cell.angle_gamma   90.00
#
_symmetry.space_group_name_H-M   'P 1'
#
loop_
_entity.id
_entity.type
_entity.pdbx_description
1 polymer ?
#
loop_
_entity_poly.entity_id
_entity_poly.type
_entity_poly.pdbx_seq_one_letter_code
_entity_poly.pdbx_strand_id
1 'polypeptide(L)'
;MKMNKRTKFTKLTALVLSIMFVLGSLVTAVSAADGSRSSVTDKTLEDVKRLLNASSYDEYATKYSDETKYPRGEREITVSGLDYDKTATDAEVRRETYDGVEALYTPDKGSVTFNFNVPKTAKYGISIDYYPVEGKSTSIQRTFLINGKVPFSEAYYITFTKVWTTVYNEAITAGATFTELSNGTKRPFKTDVDGNELRNEMVQSPEWRTYELRDVDGFYTEPFQFVLEEGANTITLESV
;
A
#
# COMPACT_ATOMS: atom_id res chain seq x y z
N MET A 1 20.48 -19.57 -20.13
CA MET A 1 20.09 -18.25 -20.65
C MET A 1 20.87 -17.17 -19.87
N LYS A 2 21.79 -16.46 -20.54
CA LYS A 2 22.66 -15.48 -19.85
C LYS A 2 21.86 -14.20 -19.62
N MET A 3 21.47 -13.93 -18.38
CA MET A 3 20.88 -12.65 -17.98
C MET A 3 21.85 -11.49 -18.27
N ASN A 4 21.36 -10.51 -19.01
CA ASN A 4 22.16 -9.41 -19.51
C ASN A 4 22.59 -8.49 -18.34
N LYS A 5 23.89 -8.42 -18.07
CA LYS A 5 24.49 -7.58 -17.02
C LYS A 5 24.06 -6.09 -17.07
N ARG A 6 23.62 -5.59 -18.24
CA ARG A 6 23.14 -4.21 -18.42
C ARG A 6 21.84 -3.90 -17.68
N THR A 7 20.94 -4.87 -17.55
CA THR A 7 19.64 -4.68 -16.88
C THR A 7 19.78 -4.54 -15.35
N LYS A 8 20.79 -5.23 -14.77
CA LYS A 8 21.09 -5.07 -13.32
C LYS A 8 21.69 -3.70 -13.01
N PHE A 9 22.50 -3.16 -13.91
CA PHE A 9 23.15 -1.85 -13.71
C PHE A 9 22.16 -0.68 -13.78
N THR A 10 21.20 -0.73 -14.69
CA THR A 10 20.14 0.32 -14.81
C THR A 10 19.18 0.32 -13.64
N LYS A 11 18.83 -0.86 -13.08
CA LYS A 11 17.98 -0.95 -11.89
C LYS A 11 18.68 -0.39 -10.64
N LEU A 12 19.96 -0.67 -10.48
CA LEU A 12 20.76 -0.17 -9.37
C LEU A 12 20.98 1.35 -9.45
N THR A 13 21.19 1.91 -10.64
CA THR A 13 21.35 3.37 -10.82
C THR A 13 20.04 4.13 -10.61
N ALA A 14 18.89 3.60 -11.02
CA ALA A 14 17.59 4.22 -10.76
C ALA A 14 17.26 4.24 -9.28
N LEU A 15 17.55 3.15 -8.55
CA LEU A 15 17.36 3.08 -7.10
C LEU A 15 18.30 4.05 -6.36
N VAL A 16 19.58 4.12 -6.74
CA VAL A 16 20.56 5.03 -6.13
C VAL A 16 20.19 6.50 -6.42
N LEU A 17 19.68 6.83 -7.63
CA LEU A 17 19.20 8.19 -7.94
C LEU A 17 17.96 8.58 -7.12
N SER A 18 17.03 7.65 -6.91
CA SER A 18 15.85 7.88 -6.08
C SER A 18 16.23 8.13 -4.61
N ILE A 19 17.18 7.35 -4.09
CA ILE A 19 17.70 7.52 -2.72
C ILE A 19 18.49 8.83 -2.59
N MET A 20 19.28 9.25 -3.59
CA MET A 20 19.98 10.54 -3.59
C MET A 20 19.00 11.72 -3.63
N PHE A 21 17.86 11.60 -4.32
CA PHE A 21 16.86 12.67 -4.36
C PHE A 21 16.15 12.85 -3.00
N VAL A 22 15.88 11.75 -2.29
CA VAL A 22 15.34 11.78 -0.92
C VAL A 22 16.38 12.36 0.07
N LEU A 23 17.64 11.99 -0.05
CA LEU A 23 18.72 12.54 0.78
C LEU A 23 19.00 14.01 0.46
N GLY A 24 18.91 14.44 -0.79
CA GLY A 24 19.11 15.83 -1.21
C GLY A 24 18.03 16.78 -0.69
N SER A 25 16.78 16.34 -0.59
CA SER A 25 15.68 17.13 -0.02
C SER A 25 15.74 17.21 1.52
N LEU A 26 16.36 16.22 2.19
CA LEU A 26 16.58 16.28 3.65
C LEU A 26 17.69 17.24 4.06
N VAL A 27 18.71 17.44 3.24
CA VAL A 27 19.87 18.31 3.59
C VAL A 27 19.50 19.80 3.59
N THR A 28 18.49 20.22 2.82
CA THR A 28 18.08 21.64 2.78
C THR A 28 17.11 22.03 3.92
N ALA A 29 16.50 21.06 4.63
CA ALA A 29 15.59 21.33 5.76
C ALA A 29 16.30 21.45 7.13
N VAL A 30 17.61 21.27 7.20
CA VAL A 30 18.40 21.11 8.44
C VAL A 30 18.95 22.41 9.02
N SER A 31 18.52 23.59 8.58
CA SER A 31 19.11 24.86 9.06
C SER A 31 18.38 25.58 10.19
N ALA A 32 17.32 25.04 10.80
CA ALA A 32 16.65 25.73 11.92
C ALA A 32 15.87 24.76 12.82
N ALA A 33 16.50 24.07 13.77
CA ALA A 33 15.95 23.75 15.09
C ALA A 33 16.92 22.86 15.87
N ASP A 34 17.38 23.38 16.97
CA ASP A 34 18.23 22.72 17.96
C ASP A 34 17.37 21.78 18.84
N GLY A 35 17.84 20.55 19.09
CA GLY A 35 17.38 19.69 20.19
C GLY A 35 16.57 18.42 19.86
N SER A 36 16.07 18.22 18.62
CA SER A 36 15.25 17.03 18.29
C SER A 36 15.81 16.16 17.15
N ARG A 37 17.08 16.30 16.84
CA ARG A 37 17.69 15.77 15.60
C ARG A 37 18.06 14.28 15.61
N SER A 38 18.15 13.66 16.79
CA SER A 38 18.72 12.30 16.89
C SER A 38 17.74 11.21 16.45
N SER A 39 16.46 11.28 16.85
CA SER A 39 15.53 10.15 16.68
C SER A 39 14.99 9.95 15.25
N VAL A 40 14.78 11.04 14.51
CA VAL A 40 14.22 10.96 13.14
C VAL A 40 15.27 10.49 12.14
N THR A 41 16.52 10.97 12.27
CA THR A 41 17.64 10.57 11.41
C THR A 41 18.03 9.11 11.61
N ASP A 42 17.98 8.62 12.85
CA ASP A 42 18.35 7.23 13.16
C ASP A 42 17.32 6.25 12.63
N LYS A 43 16.01 6.53 12.80
CA LYS A 43 14.94 5.70 12.24
C LYS A 43 15.01 5.66 10.70
N THR A 44 15.19 6.79 10.04
CA THR A 44 15.30 6.86 8.56
C THR A 44 16.52 6.09 8.05
N LEU A 45 17.65 6.15 8.75
CA LEU A 45 18.86 5.41 8.37
C LEU A 45 18.68 3.89 8.52
N GLU A 46 18.01 3.44 9.59
CA GLU A 46 17.68 2.03 9.78
C GLU A 46 16.71 1.52 8.70
N ASP A 47 15.69 2.29 8.34
CA ASP A 47 14.75 1.94 7.30
C ASP A 47 15.43 1.84 5.92
N VAL A 48 16.33 2.75 5.61
CA VAL A 48 17.15 2.68 4.38
C VAL A 48 18.06 1.44 4.39
N LYS A 49 18.69 1.11 5.52
CA LYS A 49 19.52 -0.10 5.64
C LYS A 49 18.69 -1.38 5.48
N ARG A 50 17.49 -1.43 6.07
CA ARG A 50 16.57 -2.56 5.92
C ARG A 50 16.16 -2.74 4.46
N LEU A 51 15.81 -1.65 3.77
CA LEU A 51 15.44 -1.67 2.36
C LEU A 51 16.59 -2.14 1.46
N LEU A 52 17.81 -1.65 1.70
CA LEU A 52 19.00 -2.03 0.92
C LEU A 52 19.40 -3.50 1.09
N ASN A 53 19.07 -4.10 2.24
CA ASN A 53 19.40 -5.49 2.57
C ASN A 53 18.24 -6.46 2.30
N ALA A 54 17.06 -5.97 1.94
CA ALA A 54 15.93 -6.82 1.64
C ALA A 54 16.10 -7.49 0.27
N SER A 55 15.84 -8.79 0.19
CA SER A 55 15.77 -9.51 -1.09
C SER A 55 14.52 -9.07 -1.86
N SER A 56 14.56 -9.14 -3.19
CA SER A 56 13.39 -8.92 -4.03
C SER A 56 12.38 -10.05 -3.89
N TYR A 57 11.13 -9.81 -4.31
CA TYR A 57 10.13 -10.88 -4.37
C TYR A 57 10.56 -12.04 -5.28
N ASP A 58 11.27 -11.79 -6.39
CA ASP A 58 11.80 -12.83 -7.28
C ASP A 58 12.80 -13.74 -6.55
N GLU A 59 13.71 -13.17 -5.77
CA GLU A 59 14.64 -13.93 -4.94
C GLU A 59 13.92 -14.73 -3.84
N TYR A 60 12.92 -14.11 -3.22
CA TYR A 60 12.07 -14.76 -2.22
C TYR A 60 11.27 -15.93 -2.84
N ALA A 61 10.59 -15.72 -3.96
CA ALA A 61 9.83 -16.73 -4.66
C ALA A 61 10.71 -17.91 -5.14
N THR A 62 11.92 -17.59 -5.62
CA THR A 62 12.92 -18.60 -6.02
C THR A 62 13.37 -19.44 -4.84
N LYS A 63 13.66 -18.81 -3.69
CA LYS A 63 14.05 -19.50 -2.45
C LYS A 63 13.00 -20.50 -1.98
N TYR A 64 11.74 -20.17 -2.16
CA TYR A 64 10.59 -20.98 -1.72
C TYR A 64 9.88 -21.70 -2.87
N SER A 65 10.58 -21.97 -3.99
CA SER A 65 10.00 -22.58 -5.18
C SER A 65 9.71 -24.08 -5.05
N ASP A 66 10.29 -24.77 -4.08
CA ASP A 66 10.07 -26.21 -3.84
C ASP A 66 8.63 -26.46 -3.34
N GLU A 67 7.76 -26.90 -4.25
CA GLU A 67 6.35 -27.19 -3.98
C GLU A 67 6.14 -28.39 -3.03
N THR A 68 7.13 -29.26 -2.89
CA THR A 68 7.06 -30.39 -1.94
C THR A 68 7.25 -29.91 -0.52
N LYS A 69 8.15 -28.96 -0.34
CA LYS A 69 8.48 -28.38 0.96
C LYS A 69 7.52 -27.24 1.33
N TYR A 70 7.16 -26.44 0.35
CA TYR A 70 6.29 -25.26 0.51
C TYR A 70 5.10 -25.34 -0.45
N PRO A 71 4.13 -26.25 -0.21
CA PRO A 71 2.93 -26.37 -1.04
C PRO A 71 2.06 -25.13 -0.93
N ARG A 72 1.04 -25.02 -1.77
CA ARG A 72 0.00 -23.99 -1.57
C ARG A 72 -0.86 -24.37 -0.37
N GLY A 73 -1.27 -23.35 0.41
CA GLY A 73 -2.21 -23.53 1.53
C GLY A 73 -3.55 -24.03 1.03
N GLU A 74 -4.08 -25.07 1.68
CA GLU A 74 -5.34 -25.71 1.28
C GLU A 74 -6.57 -25.09 1.98
N ARG A 75 -6.34 -24.29 3.02
CA ARG A 75 -7.40 -23.70 3.85
C ARG A 75 -7.28 -22.19 3.87
N GLU A 76 -8.45 -21.57 3.77
CA GLU A 76 -8.58 -20.14 4.06
C GLU A 76 -8.52 -19.92 5.57
N ILE A 77 -7.79 -18.87 5.96
CA ILE A 77 -7.65 -18.43 7.35
C ILE A 77 -8.14 -16.98 7.39
N THR A 78 -9.27 -16.77 8.06
CA THR A 78 -9.84 -15.43 8.21
C THR A 78 -9.46 -14.87 9.57
N VAL A 79 -8.96 -13.63 9.57
CA VAL A 79 -8.62 -12.87 10.78
C VAL A 79 -9.46 -11.59 10.78
N SER A 80 -10.22 -11.39 11.85
CA SER A 80 -11.00 -10.15 12.00
C SER A 80 -10.07 -8.97 12.24
N GLY A 81 -10.29 -7.85 11.53
CA GLY A 81 -9.57 -6.60 11.78
C GLY A 81 -9.80 -6.07 13.22
N LEU A 82 -10.85 -6.52 13.91
CA LEU A 82 -11.13 -6.14 15.29
C LEU A 82 -10.36 -6.96 16.34
N ASP A 83 -9.76 -8.09 15.92
CA ASP A 83 -9.01 -9.03 16.78
C ASP A 83 -7.50 -8.75 16.72
N TYR A 84 -7.13 -7.48 16.78
CA TYR A 84 -5.72 -7.08 16.77
C TYR A 84 -5.04 -7.31 18.13
N ASP A 85 -3.73 -7.51 18.11
CA ASP A 85 -2.90 -7.64 19.31
C ASP A 85 -2.66 -6.26 19.96
N LYS A 86 -3.34 -6.00 21.06
CA LYS A 86 -3.23 -4.72 21.79
C LYS A 86 -1.85 -4.46 22.37
N THR A 87 -1.07 -5.51 22.64
CA THR A 87 0.26 -5.38 23.27
C THR A 87 1.35 -5.13 22.24
N ALA A 88 1.16 -5.62 21.02
CA ALA A 88 2.08 -5.46 19.89
C ALA A 88 1.67 -4.33 18.92
N THR A 89 0.57 -3.63 19.21
CA THR A 89 0.05 -2.49 18.43
C THR A 89 0.42 -1.20 19.14
N ASP A 90 1.13 -0.30 18.45
CA ASP A 90 1.51 1.02 18.96
C ASP A 90 0.75 2.18 18.31
N ALA A 91 -0.03 1.90 17.26
CA ALA A 91 -0.91 2.88 16.63
C ALA A 91 -2.12 3.23 17.53
N GLU A 92 -2.55 4.49 17.48
CA GLU A 92 -3.79 4.95 18.14
C GLU A 92 -5.03 4.49 17.35
N VAL A 93 -5.30 3.19 17.41
CA VAL A 93 -6.44 2.59 16.70
C VAL A 93 -7.76 2.80 17.44
N ARG A 94 -8.87 2.82 16.70
CA ARG A 94 -10.22 2.91 17.26
C ARG A 94 -11.20 2.11 16.42
N ARG A 95 -12.29 1.66 17.03
CA ARG A 95 -13.40 1.01 16.31
C ARG A 95 -14.30 2.06 15.73
N GLU A 96 -14.65 1.92 14.47
CA GLU A 96 -15.57 2.78 13.73
C GLU A 96 -16.46 1.93 12.81
N THR A 97 -17.60 2.51 12.41
CA THR A 97 -18.54 1.83 11.51
C THR A 97 -18.55 2.56 10.17
N TYR A 98 -18.32 1.84 9.08
CA TYR A 98 -18.35 2.33 7.71
C TYR A 98 -19.35 1.52 6.89
N ASP A 99 -20.34 2.17 6.30
CA ASP A 99 -21.42 1.55 5.53
C ASP A 99 -22.10 0.39 6.28
N GLY A 100 -22.27 0.56 7.62
CA GLY A 100 -22.91 -0.45 8.48
C GLY A 100 -22.01 -1.58 8.95
N VAL A 101 -20.74 -1.60 8.56
CA VAL A 101 -19.75 -2.61 8.96
C VAL A 101 -18.78 -2.03 9.98
N GLU A 102 -18.64 -2.69 11.14
CA GLU A 102 -17.66 -2.31 12.16
C GLU A 102 -16.24 -2.67 11.69
N ALA A 103 -15.31 -1.72 11.80
CA ALA A 103 -13.93 -1.87 11.39
C ALA A 103 -12.95 -1.24 12.38
N LEU A 104 -11.67 -1.60 12.24
CA LEU A 104 -10.60 -0.97 12.97
C LEU A 104 -10.03 0.19 12.15
N TYR A 105 -10.25 1.42 12.60
CA TYR A 105 -9.56 2.58 12.04
C TYR A 105 -8.08 2.54 12.43
N THR A 106 -7.19 2.66 11.43
CA THR A 106 -5.75 2.73 11.61
C THR A 106 -5.23 4.10 11.14
N PRO A 107 -4.55 4.88 12.00
CA PRO A 107 -4.05 6.20 11.64
C PRO A 107 -2.84 6.14 10.70
N ASP A 108 -2.38 7.32 10.27
CA ASP A 108 -1.19 7.48 9.43
C ASP A 108 0.14 7.19 10.16
N LYS A 109 0.11 6.89 11.45
CA LYS A 109 1.32 6.62 12.26
C LYS A 109 1.13 5.39 13.11
N GLY A 110 2.24 4.68 13.34
CA GLY A 110 2.29 3.50 14.18
C GLY A 110 2.06 2.22 13.40
N SER A 111 1.96 1.14 14.13
CA SER A 111 1.80 -0.22 13.62
C SER A 111 0.62 -0.93 14.25
N VAL A 112 -0.01 -1.83 13.51
CA VAL A 112 -1.09 -2.71 13.98
C VAL A 112 -0.70 -4.14 13.70
N THR A 113 -0.78 -4.99 14.72
CA THR A 113 -0.38 -6.41 14.66
C THR A 113 -1.59 -7.32 14.86
N PHE A 114 -1.66 -8.38 14.07
CA PHE A 114 -2.67 -9.44 14.14
C PHE A 114 -2.01 -10.78 14.37
N ASN A 115 -2.54 -11.55 15.32
CA ASN A 115 -2.11 -12.92 15.62
C ASN A 115 -3.05 -13.93 14.96
N PHE A 116 -2.49 -14.98 14.39
CA PHE A 116 -3.27 -16.09 13.83
C PHE A 116 -2.48 -17.40 13.83
N ASN A 117 -3.17 -18.50 13.62
CA ASN A 117 -2.55 -19.82 13.57
C ASN A 117 -2.69 -20.43 12.18
N VAL A 118 -1.59 -20.99 11.70
CA VAL A 118 -1.49 -21.69 10.41
C VAL A 118 -1.43 -23.19 10.66
N PRO A 119 -2.28 -24.01 10.04
CA PRO A 119 -2.35 -25.45 10.31
C PRO A 119 -1.19 -26.24 9.74
N LYS A 120 -0.49 -25.72 8.74
CA LYS A 120 0.65 -26.35 8.05
C LYS A 120 1.49 -25.31 7.36
N THR A 121 2.81 -25.49 7.41
CA THR A 121 3.73 -24.63 6.62
C THR A 121 3.40 -24.71 5.14
N ALA A 122 3.07 -23.55 4.52
CA ALA A 122 2.67 -23.47 3.12
C ALA A 122 2.80 -22.03 2.59
N LYS A 123 2.59 -21.89 1.28
CA LYS A 123 2.46 -20.59 0.60
C LYS A 123 1.03 -20.12 0.63
N TYR A 124 0.78 -18.90 1.10
CA TYR A 124 -0.53 -18.27 1.18
C TYR A 124 -0.53 -16.94 0.41
N GLY A 125 -1.58 -16.73 -0.36
CA GLY A 125 -1.96 -15.38 -0.80
C GLY A 125 -2.62 -14.65 0.38
N ILE A 126 -2.48 -13.35 0.46
CA ILE A 126 -3.09 -12.54 1.52
C ILE A 126 -3.97 -11.48 0.89
N SER A 127 -5.23 -11.43 1.34
CA SER A 127 -6.21 -10.40 0.97
C SER A 127 -6.59 -9.60 2.19
N ILE A 128 -6.83 -8.31 2.01
CA ILE A 128 -7.25 -7.40 3.07
C ILE A 128 -8.49 -6.65 2.60
N ASP A 129 -9.56 -6.74 3.38
CA ASP A 129 -10.72 -5.90 3.23
C ASP A 129 -10.46 -4.56 3.93
N TYR A 130 -10.64 -3.46 3.22
CA TYR A 130 -10.38 -2.13 3.75
C TYR A 130 -11.39 -1.11 3.25
N TYR A 131 -11.55 -0.05 4.04
CA TYR A 131 -12.34 1.12 3.70
C TYR A 131 -11.42 2.35 3.65
N PRO A 132 -11.18 2.95 2.48
CA PRO A 132 -10.25 4.08 2.31
C PRO A 132 -10.89 5.38 2.79
N VAL A 133 -10.78 5.68 4.08
CA VAL A 133 -11.38 6.88 4.69
C VAL A 133 -10.96 8.15 3.94
N GLU A 134 -11.88 9.12 3.84
CA GLU A 134 -11.58 10.44 3.26
C GLU A 134 -10.42 11.14 3.99
N GLY A 135 -9.66 11.93 3.27
CA GLY A 135 -8.55 12.69 3.81
C GLY A 135 -7.54 13.10 2.75
N LYS A 136 -6.26 12.92 3.01
CA LYS A 136 -5.17 13.24 2.07
C LYS A 136 -5.43 12.61 0.69
N SER A 137 -5.07 13.29 -0.39
CA SER A 137 -5.25 12.79 -1.76
C SER A 137 -4.32 11.65 -2.14
N THR A 138 -3.25 11.41 -1.37
CA THR A 138 -2.30 10.32 -1.59
C THR A 138 -2.90 8.96 -1.25
N SER A 139 -2.44 7.91 -1.93
CA SER A 139 -2.75 6.53 -1.57
C SER A 139 -2.27 6.19 -0.17
N ILE A 140 -2.91 5.21 0.45
CA ILE A 140 -2.52 4.69 1.76
C ILE A 140 -1.39 3.70 1.55
N GLN A 141 -0.23 3.90 2.18
CA GLN A 141 0.90 2.99 2.12
C GLN A 141 1.18 2.37 3.48
N ARG A 142 1.54 1.09 3.48
CA ARG A 142 1.91 0.34 4.68
C ARG A 142 3.08 -0.58 4.37
N THR A 143 4.03 -0.66 5.31
CA THR A 143 5.00 -1.74 5.36
C THR A 143 4.31 -2.98 5.91
N PHE A 144 4.49 -4.10 5.23
CA PHE A 144 3.91 -5.38 5.60
C PHE A 144 4.98 -6.29 6.20
N LEU A 145 4.77 -6.72 7.44
CA LEU A 145 5.69 -7.62 8.13
C LEU A 145 5.00 -8.95 8.46
N ILE A 146 5.76 -10.04 8.35
CA ILE A 146 5.39 -11.37 8.81
C ILE A 146 6.38 -11.77 9.92
N ASN A 147 5.85 -12.13 11.08
CA ASN A 147 6.66 -12.51 12.23
C ASN A 147 7.75 -11.46 12.54
N GLY A 148 7.38 -10.17 12.47
CA GLY A 148 8.25 -9.03 12.77
C GLY A 148 9.30 -8.73 11.69
N LYS A 149 9.25 -9.36 10.51
CA LYS A 149 10.21 -9.16 9.42
C LYS A 149 9.50 -8.79 8.13
N VAL A 150 10.07 -7.86 7.37
CA VAL A 150 9.64 -7.60 6.00
C VAL A 150 10.13 -8.76 5.12
N PRO A 151 9.23 -9.48 4.45
CA PRO A 151 9.59 -10.72 3.75
C PRO A 151 10.44 -10.46 2.47
N PHE A 152 10.20 -9.35 1.79
CA PHE A 152 10.92 -8.93 0.58
C PHE A 152 10.76 -7.42 0.37
N SER A 153 11.54 -6.82 -0.51
CA SER A 153 11.62 -5.34 -0.68
C SER A 153 10.29 -4.69 -1.07
N GLU A 154 9.48 -5.34 -1.90
CA GLU A 154 8.18 -4.81 -2.35
C GLU A 154 7.16 -4.74 -1.22
N ALA A 155 7.33 -5.51 -0.14
CA ALA A 155 6.47 -5.47 1.03
C ALA A 155 6.66 -4.22 1.91
N TYR A 156 7.67 -3.38 1.64
CA TYR A 156 7.83 -2.08 2.31
C TYR A 156 6.76 -1.06 1.90
N TYR A 157 6.17 -1.20 0.70
CA TYR A 157 5.27 -0.19 0.14
C TYR A 157 3.98 -0.81 -0.43
N ILE A 158 3.30 -1.62 0.39
CA ILE A 158 1.97 -2.11 0.01
C ILE A 158 1.02 -0.91 -0.06
N THR A 159 0.41 -0.71 -1.24
CA THR A 159 -0.39 0.48 -1.55
C THR A 159 -1.86 0.14 -1.64
N PHE A 160 -2.66 0.74 -0.78
CA PHE A 160 -4.12 0.68 -0.81
C PHE A 160 -4.66 1.91 -1.53
N THR A 161 -5.36 1.70 -2.63
CA THR A 161 -5.87 2.77 -3.48
C THR A 161 -7.11 3.41 -2.88
N LYS A 162 -7.27 4.72 -3.09
CA LYS A 162 -8.51 5.44 -2.79
C LYS A 162 -9.45 5.43 -3.98
N VAL A 163 -10.74 5.48 -3.70
CA VAL A 163 -11.77 5.56 -4.72
C VAL A 163 -12.15 7.03 -4.96
N TRP A 164 -12.29 7.38 -6.21
CA TRP A 164 -12.63 8.72 -6.64
C TRP A 164 -13.83 8.70 -7.57
N THR A 165 -14.73 9.65 -7.40
CA THR A 165 -15.87 9.86 -8.29
C THR A 165 -15.86 11.27 -8.86
N THR A 166 -16.48 11.44 -10.01
CA THR A 166 -16.64 12.75 -10.65
C THR A 166 -17.91 13.42 -10.12
N VAL A 167 -17.78 14.66 -9.65
CA VAL A 167 -18.94 15.45 -9.24
C VAL A 167 -19.58 16.08 -10.46
N TYR A 168 -20.85 15.78 -10.65
CA TYR A 168 -21.72 16.45 -11.62
C TYR A 168 -22.64 17.40 -10.83
N ASN A 169 -22.44 18.70 -11.01
CA ASN A 169 -23.26 19.70 -10.32
C ASN A 169 -24.38 20.16 -11.24
N GLU A 170 -25.62 19.75 -10.96
CA GLU A 170 -26.82 20.14 -11.73
C GLU A 170 -27.04 21.65 -11.77
N ALA A 171 -26.64 22.38 -10.72
CA ALA A 171 -26.79 23.84 -10.67
C ALA A 171 -25.87 24.56 -11.67
N ILE A 172 -24.80 23.94 -12.15
CA ILE A 172 -23.87 24.49 -13.13
C ILE A 172 -24.34 24.17 -14.57
N THR A 173 -25.32 23.27 -14.72
CA THR A 173 -25.81 22.78 -16.02
C THR A 173 -26.82 23.69 -16.71
N ALA A 174 -27.35 24.72 -16.04
CA ALA A 174 -28.21 25.72 -16.66
C ALA A 174 -27.40 26.53 -17.69
N GLY A 175 -27.45 26.10 -18.95
CA GLY A 175 -26.69 26.67 -20.06
C GLY A 175 -25.41 25.96 -20.46
N ALA A 176 -25.06 24.81 -19.83
CA ALA A 176 -23.88 24.04 -20.19
C ALA A 176 -24.06 23.22 -21.45
N THR A 177 -22.97 23.05 -22.19
CA THR A 177 -22.89 22.13 -23.33
C THR A 177 -22.79 20.69 -22.78
N PHE A 178 -23.58 19.79 -23.35
CA PHE A 178 -23.58 18.38 -22.97
C PHE A 178 -22.84 17.55 -24.05
N THR A 179 -21.91 16.71 -23.60
CA THR A 179 -21.37 15.67 -24.47
C THR A 179 -22.22 14.41 -24.32
N GLU A 180 -22.76 13.93 -25.42
CA GLU A 180 -23.50 12.68 -25.47
C GLU A 180 -22.50 11.50 -25.50
N LEU A 181 -22.61 10.58 -24.56
CA LEU A 181 -21.83 9.37 -24.53
C LEU A 181 -22.45 8.33 -25.49
N SER A 182 -21.65 7.31 -25.86
CA SER A 182 -22.07 6.21 -26.75
C SER A 182 -23.33 5.45 -26.31
N ASN A 183 -23.69 5.55 -25.02
CA ASN A 183 -24.89 4.97 -24.42
C ASN A 183 -26.08 5.95 -24.35
N GLY A 184 -25.99 7.12 -24.96
CA GLY A 184 -27.02 8.15 -24.94
C GLY A 184 -27.05 9.01 -23.67
N THR A 185 -26.17 8.79 -22.71
CA THR A 185 -26.08 9.60 -21.49
C THR A 185 -25.42 10.94 -21.82
N LYS A 186 -26.07 12.04 -21.43
CA LYS A 186 -25.51 13.40 -21.57
C LYS A 186 -24.77 13.78 -20.29
N ARG A 187 -23.54 14.23 -20.43
CA ARG A 187 -22.74 14.74 -19.32
C ARG A 187 -22.45 16.23 -19.52
N PRO A 188 -22.73 17.08 -18.55
CA PRO A 188 -22.40 18.48 -18.60
C PRO A 188 -20.88 18.66 -18.37
N PHE A 189 -20.27 19.50 -19.19
CA PHE A 189 -18.92 19.97 -18.99
C PHE A 189 -18.93 21.45 -18.65
N LYS A 190 -18.05 21.86 -17.74
CA LYS A 190 -17.72 23.28 -17.59
C LYS A 190 -16.85 23.68 -18.78
N THR A 191 -17.00 24.89 -19.24
CA THR A 191 -16.09 25.47 -20.23
C THR A 191 -15.35 26.66 -19.62
N ASP A 192 -14.12 26.89 -20.07
CA ASP A 192 -13.39 28.11 -19.78
C ASP A 192 -13.92 29.30 -20.61
N VAL A 193 -13.29 30.47 -20.47
CA VAL A 193 -13.67 31.70 -21.20
C VAL A 193 -13.50 31.60 -22.72
N ASP A 194 -12.66 30.67 -23.15
CA ASP A 194 -12.36 30.43 -24.60
C ASP A 194 -13.24 29.30 -25.17
N GLY A 195 -14.13 28.72 -24.34
CA GLY A 195 -15.04 27.65 -24.75
C GLY A 195 -14.45 26.23 -24.71
N ASN A 196 -13.25 26.05 -24.12
CA ASN A 196 -12.65 24.74 -23.94
C ASN A 196 -13.32 23.99 -22.79
N GLU A 197 -13.54 22.68 -22.95
CA GLU A 197 -14.09 21.83 -21.91
C GLU A 197 -13.12 21.69 -20.73
N LEU A 198 -13.60 21.97 -19.52
CA LEU A 198 -12.87 21.77 -18.28
C LEU A 198 -13.20 20.41 -17.69
N ARG A 199 -12.17 19.75 -17.15
CA ARG A 199 -12.33 18.49 -16.43
C ARG A 199 -13.21 18.72 -15.20
N ASN A 200 -14.19 17.84 -15.00
CA ASN A 200 -15.02 17.86 -13.82
C ASN A 200 -14.19 17.61 -12.55
N GLU A 201 -14.63 18.18 -11.44
CA GLU A 201 -14.04 17.95 -10.12
C GLU A 201 -14.16 16.48 -9.74
N MET A 202 -13.09 15.94 -9.17
CA MET A 202 -13.08 14.61 -8.59
C MET A 202 -13.04 14.72 -7.07
N VAL A 203 -13.90 13.96 -6.41
CA VAL A 203 -13.93 13.85 -4.95
C VAL A 203 -13.70 12.41 -4.53
N GLN A 204 -13.21 12.22 -3.32
CA GLN A 204 -13.10 10.89 -2.75
C GLN A 204 -14.50 10.30 -2.54
N SER A 205 -14.67 9.03 -2.89
CA SER A 205 -15.91 8.29 -2.73
C SER A 205 -15.58 6.95 -2.07
N PRO A 206 -15.34 6.95 -0.76
CA PRO A 206 -14.94 5.75 -0.04
C PRO A 206 -15.96 4.62 -0.20
N GLU A 207 -15.48 3.42 -0.41
CA GLU A 207 -16.26 2.19 -0.46
C GLU A 207 -15.43 1.01 0.03
N TRP A 208 -16.06 -0.06 0.51
CA TRP A 208 -15.38 -1.28 0.88
C TRP A 208 -14.71 -1.94 -0.33
N ARG A 209 -13.46 -2.33 -0.15
CA ARG A 209 -12.65 -2.99 -1.17
C ARG A 209 -11.88 -4.15 -0.58
N THR A 210 -11.77 -5.22 -1.35
CA THR A 210 -10.85 -6.32 -1.10
C THR A 210 -9.59 -6.11 -1.94
N TYR A 211 -8.43 -6.14 -1.32
CA TYR A 211 -7.14 -6.01 -1.98
C TYR A 211 -6.29 -7.25 -1.72
N GLU A 212 -5.97 -7.97 -2.79
CA GLU A 212 -4.94 -9.01 -2.76
C GLU A 212 -3.58 -8.35 -2.81
N LEU A 213 -2.69 -8.67 -1.87
CA LEU A 213 -1.37 -8.08 -1.82
C LEU A 213 -0.59 -8.42 -3.08
N ARG A 214 -0.25 -7.40 -3.86
CA ARG A 214 0.46 -7.52 -5.13
C ARG A 214 1.40 -6.36 -5.37
N ASP A 215 2.25 -6.52 -6.36
CA ASP A 215 3.11 -5.46 -6.83
C ASP A 215 2.32 -4.30 -7.44
N VAL A 216 2.50 -3.11 -6.91
CA VAL A 216 1.86 -1.89 -7.38
C VAL A 216 2.51 -1.36 -8.68
N ASP A 217 3.78 -1.68 -8.89
CA ASP A 217 4.54 -1.24 -10.07
C ASP A 217 4.31 -2.15 -11.29
N GLY A 218 3.61 -3.27 -11.10
CA GLY A 218 3.22 -4.19 -12.17
C GLY A 218 4.36 -5.04 -12.75
N PHE A 219 5.47 -5.19 -12.04
CA PHE A 219 6.54 -6.12 -12.43
C PHE A 219 6.11 -7.58 -12.27
N TYR A 220 5.21 -7.84 -11.31
CA TYR A 220 4.63 -9.15 -11.05
C TYR A 220 3.13 -9.09 -11.30
N THR A 221 2.63 -9.95 -12.20
CA THR A 221 1.21 -10.00 -12.57
C THR A 221 0.34 -10.72 -11.55
N GLU A 222 0.92 -11.72 -10.88
CA GLU A 222 0.23 -12.51 -9.87
C GLU A 222 0.37 -11.88 -8.47
N PRO A 223 -0.62 -12.08 -7.58
CA PRO A 223 -0.50 -11.69 -6.18
C PRO A 223 0.70 -12.34 -5.50
N PHE A 224 1.28 -11.61 -4.54
CA PHE A 224 2.37 -12.14 -3.73
C PHE A 224 1.97 -13.38 -2.95
N GLN A 225 2.88 -14.34 -2.90
CA GLN A 225 2.74 -15.53 -2.08
C GLN A 225 3.70 -15.46 -0.90
N PHE A 226 3.19 -15.69 0.29
CA PHE A 226 3.93 -15.61 1.54
C PHE A 226 4.07 -16.99 2.14
N VAL A 227 5.26 -17.38 2.53
CA VAL A 227 5.46 -18.62 3.30
C VAL A 227 5.15 -18.34 4.76
N LEU A 228 4.13 -19.02 5.25
CA LEU A 228 3.73 -19.01 6.66
C LEU A 228 4.08 -20.35 7.28
N GLU A 229 4.68 -20.33 8.45
CA GLU A 229 5.06 -21.54 9.18
C GLU A 229 3.88 -22.10 9.96
N GLU A 230 3.87 -23.42 10.17
CA GLU A 230 2.87 -24.08 11.01
C GLU A 230 2.88 -23.48 12.42
N GLY A 231 1.70 -23.26 13.00
CA GLY A 231 1.50 -22.70 14.33
C GLY A 231 1.25 -21.18 14.33
N ALA A 232 1.71 -20.50 15.37
CA ALA A 232 1.45 -19.09 15.60
C ALA A 232 2.25 -18.21 14.64
N ASN A 233 1.57 -17.30 13.98
CA ASN A 233 2.14 -16.29 13.10
C ASN A 233 1.57 -14.91 13.42
N THR A 234 2.30 -13.87 13.02
CA THR A 234 1.85 -12.48 13.13
C THR A 234 1.93 -11.79 11.77
N ILE A 235 0.96 -10.92 11.52
CA ILE A 235 1.01 -9.93 10.45
C ILE A 235 1.02 -8.55 11.11
N THR A 236 1.92 -7.69 10.68
CA THR A 236 1.96 -6.29 11.12
C THR A 236 1.87 -5.36 9.93
N LEU A 237 0.98 -4.38 10.01
CA LEU A 237 0.87 -3.26 9.08
C LEU A 237 1.48 -2.03 9.77
N GLU A 238 2.63 -1.58 9.29
CA GLU A 238 3.33 -0.40 9.81
C GLU A 238 3.15 0.79 8.86
N SER A 239 2.97 1.98 9.40
CA SER A 239 2.94 3.21 8.60
C SER A 239 4.30 3.49 7.95
N VAL A 240 4.28 3.94 6.71
CA VAL A 240 5.47 4.35 5.95
C VAL A 240 5.82 5.80 6.26
#